data_72b19fc544a8c601a75ab3bee27ebd13
#
_entry.id   72b19fc544a8c601a75ab3bee27ebd13
#
_cell.length_a   1.000
_cell.length_b   1.000
_cell.length_c   1.000
_cell.angle_alpha   90.00
_cell.angle_beta   90.00
_cell.angle_gamma   90.00
#
_symmetry.space_group_name_H-M   'P 1'
#
loop_
_entity.id
_entity.type
_entity.pdbx_description
1 polymer ?
#
loop_
_entity_poly.entity_id
_entity_poly.type
_entity_poly.pdbx_seq_one_letter_code
_entity_poly.pdbx_strand_id
1 'polypeptide(L)'
;MWNDRIAIARDGGLAALVDANMQRWFSPTFHADSTTELHGYRAMFTRTPLDGYIGTGMAIRDADFRDQAPNIAVPTVCVVGDQDGATPPDLVRGTADMIPGAKFELVRNAGHIPCAEQPAAIIKIIRDVVASL
;
A
#
# COMPACT_ATOMS: atom_id res chain seq x y z
N MET A 1 10.56 9.15 -9.07
CA MET A 1 9.22 8.88 -8.49
C MET A 1 8.98 9.62 -7.17
N TRP A 2 9.69 9.34 -6.04
CA TRP A 2 9.44 10.08 -4.78
C TRP A 2 9.89 11.55 -4.83
N ASN A 3 10.99 11.88 -5.48
CA ASN A 3 11.45 13.28 -5.66
C ASN A 3 10.39 14.12 -6.38
N ASP A 4 9.78 13.60 -7.43
CA ASP A 4 8.74 14.30 -8.20
C ASP A 4 7.49 14.54 -7.36
N ARG A 5 7.07 13.52 -6.60
CA ARG A 5 5.90 13.62 -5.69
C ARG A 5 6.13 14.64 -4.58
N ILE A 6 7.33 14.66 -3.99
CA ILE A 6 7.72 15.63 -2.98
C ILE A 6 7.73 17.05 -3.57
N ALA A 7 8.25 17.21 -4.81
CA ALA A 7 8.24 18.49 -5.50
C ALA A 7 6.81 18.98 -5.76
N ILE A 8 5.93 18.13 -6.30
CA ILE A 8 4.52 18.47 -6.54
C ILE A 8 3.81 18.83 -5.22
N ALA A 9 4.07 18.06 -4.14
CA ALA A 9 3.48 18.33 -2.82
C ALA A 9 3.93 19.69 -2.26
N ARG A 10 5.18 20.07 -2.44
CA ARG A 10 5.70 21.38 -2.01
C ARG A 10 5.10 22.55 -2.78
N ASP A 11 4.88 22.38 -4.07
CA ASP A 11 4.39 23.43 -4.96
C ASP A 11 2.87 23.59 -4.84
N GLY A 12 2.11 22.51 -4.91
CA GLY A 12 0.65 22.53 -4.99
C GLY A 12 -0.09 21.88 -3.81
N GLY A 13 0.62 21.49 -2.75
CA GLY A 13 0.04 20.76 -1.63
C GLY A 13 -0.42 19.35 -2.01
N LEU A 14 -1.07 18.66 -1.07
CA LEU A 14 -1.53 17.28 -1.31
C LEU A 14 -2.74 17.22 -2.25
N ALA A 15 -3.45 18.34 -2.43
CA ALA A 15 -4.54 18.43 -3.40
C ALA A 15 -4.05 18.18 -4.84
N ALA A 16 -2.82 18.57 -5.17
CA ALA A 16 -2.22 18.32 -6.48
C ALA A 16 -1.89 16.84 -6.75
N LEU A 17 -1.83 16.02 -5.71
CA LEU A 17 -1.49 14.60 -5.80
C LEU A 17 -2.71 13.66 -5.62
N VAL A 18 -3.84 14.15 -5.13
CA VAL A 18 -4.93 13.31 -4.65
C VAL A 18 -5.51 12.41 -5.75
N ASP A 19 -5.75 12.93 -6.95
CA ASP A 19 -6.34 12.14 -8.04
C ASP A 19 -5.42 11.00 -8.47
N ALA A 20 -4.14 11.29 -8.69
CA ALA A 20 -3.15 10.30 -9.06
C ALA A 20 -2.94 9.23 -7.97
N ASN A 21 -3.06 9.60 -6.68
CA ASN A 21 -2.99 8.65 -5.59
C ASN A 21 -4.23 7.75 -5.52
N MET A 22 -5.42 8.30 -5.65
CA MET A 22 -6.66 7.50 -5.64
C MET A 22 -6.66 6.48 -6.79
N GLN A 23 -6.27 6.90 -8.00
CA GLN A 23 -6.14 6.01 -9.16
C GLN A 23 -5.12 4.88 -8.94
N ARG A 24 -4.06 5.14 -8.19
CA ARG A 24 -3.02 4.15 -7.89
C ARG A 24 -3.39 3.22 -6.75
N TRP A 25 -4.20 3.70 -5.78
CA TRP A 25 -4.50 2.99 -4.56
C TRP A 25 -5.69 2.05 -4.67
N PHE A 26 -6.67 2.39 -5.51
CA PHE A 26 -7.93 1.67 -5.57
C PHE A 26 -8.19 1.06 -6.93
N SER A 27 -8.85 -0.07 -6.94
CA SER A 27 -9.28 -0.76 -8.16
C SER A 27 -10.34 0.05 -8.93
N PRO A 28 -10.48 -0.17 -10.25
CA PRO A 28 -11.57 0.44 -11.03
C PRO A 28 -12.96 0.14 -10.47
N THR A 29 -13.17 -1.06 -9.94
CA THR A 29 -14.45 -1.43 -9.29
C THR A 29 -14.71 -0.57 -8.05
N PHE A 30 -13.72 -0.35 -7.20
CA PHE A 30 -13.87 0.52 -6.03
C PHE A 30 -14.19 1.97 -6.43
N HIS A 31 -13.57 2.47 -7.50
CA HIS A 31 -13.89 3.79 -8.06
C HIS A 31 -15.34 3.91 -8.52
N ALA A 32 -15.91 2.84 -9.10
CA ALA A 32 -17.26 2.83 -9.62
C ALA A 32 -18.33 2.67 -8.51
N ASP A 33 -18.07 1.76 -7.56
CA ASP A 33 -19.10 1.26 -6.64
C ASP A 33 -19.01 1.87 -5.23
N SER A 34 -17.87 2.45 -4.86
CA SER A 34 -17.58 2.91 -3.49
C SER A 34 -17.28 4.42 -3.43
N THR A 35 -18.13 5.23 -4.06
CA THR A 35 -17.91 6.68 -4.21
C THR A 35 -17.86 7.43 -2.87
N THR A 36 -18.64 7.02 -1.88
CA THR A 36 -18.65 7.63 -0.55
C THR A 36 -17.34 7.37 0.19
N GLU A 37 -16.90 6.11 0.20
CA GLU A 37 -15.64 5.69 0.81
C GLU A 37 -14.45 6.36 0.11
N LEU A 38 -14.48 6.43 -1.22
CA LEU A 38 -13.45 7.11 -2.01
C LEU A 38 -13.35 8.60 -1.65
N HIS A 39 -14.48 9.29 -1.45
CA HIS A 39 -14.50 10.67 -0.94
C HIS A 39 -13.87 10.78 0.45
N GLY A 40 -14.11 9.81 1.33
CA GLY A 40 -13.47 9.72 2.64
C GLY A 40 -11.95 9.62 2.54
N TYR A 41 -11.43 8.72 1.68
CA TYR A 41 -9.99 8.56 1.46
C TYR A 41 -9.36 9.80 0.82
N ARG A 42 -10.03 10.45 -0.12
CA ARG A 42 -9.60 11.74 -0.68
C ARG A 42 -9.46 12.81 0.40
N ALA A 43 -10.48 12.95 1.24
CA ALA A 43 -10.47 13.93 2.34
C ALA A 43 -9.39 13.61 3.37
N MET A 44 -9.18 12.36 3.71
CA MET A 44 -8.09 11.91 4.60
C MET A 44 -6.72 12.28 4.02
N PHE A 45 -6.49 11.97 2.75
CA PHE A 45 -5.23 12.26 2.08
C PHE A 45 -4.94 13.77 2.02
N THR A 46 -5.91 14.58 1.57
CA THR A 46 -5.72 16.02 1.42
C THR A 46 -5.56 16.77 2.74
N ARG A 47 -6.05 16.21 3.86
CA ARG A 47 -5.93 16.78 5.22
C ARG A 47 -4.68 16.30 5.96
N THR A 48 -3.90 15.39 5.38
CA THR A 48 -2.62 14.97 5.96
C THR A 48 -1.67 16.17 6.05
N PRO A 49 -0.97 16.39 7.17
CA PRO A 49 0.02 17.46 7.29
C PRO A 49 1.10 17.33 6.20
N LEU A 50 1.34 18.43 5.48
CA LEU A 50 2.26 18.45 4.35
C LEU A 50 3.68 18.01 4.73
N ASP A 51 4.20 18.53 5.84
CA ASP A 51 5.55 18.18 6.32
C ASP A 51 5.64 16.71 6.70
N GLY A 52 4.58 16.13 7.28
CA GLY A 52 4.49 14.70 7.58
C GLY A 52 4.53 13.85 6.32
N TYR A 53 3.78 14.23 5.28
CA TYR A 53 3.81 13.54 3.98
C TYR A 53 5.20 13.61 3.33
N ILE A 54 5.81 14.80 3.31
CA ILE A 54 7.14 15.01 2.73
C ILE A 54 8.19 14.20 3.50
N GLY A 55 8.18 14.27 4.83
CA GLY A 55 9.11 13.52 5.68
C GLY A 55 9.00 12.01 5.49
N THR A 56 7.78 11.48 5.44
CA THR A 56 7.52 10.06 5.15
C THR A 56 8.00 9.69 3.75
N GLY A 57 7.73 10.52 2.74
CA GLY A 57 8.19 10.31 1.37
C GLY A 57 9.71 10.27 1.24
N MET A 58 10.41 11.15 1.99
CA MET A 58 11.88 11.12 2.05
C MET A 58 12.40 9.86 2.73
N ALA A 59 11.81 9.45 3.85
CA ALA A 59 12.19 8.23 4.55
C ALA A 59 12.02 6.99 3.66
N ILE A 60 10.88 6.85 2.95
CA ILE A 60 10.65 5.73 2.02
C ILE A 60 11.63 5.77 0.85
N ARG A 61 11.92 6.95 0.31
CA ARG A 61 12.87 7.12 -0.80
C ARG A 61 14.27 6.62 -0.45
N ASP A 62 14.70 6.91 0.78
CA ASP A 62 16.07 6.69 1.23
C ASP A 62 16.23 5.33 1.95
N ALA A 63 15.12 4.63 2.25
CA ALA A 63 15.14 3.32 2.90
C ALA A 63 15.52 2.20 1.92
N ASP A 64 16.42 1.34 2.37
CA ASP A 64 16.70 0.05 1.74
C ASP A 64 16.93 -1.01 2.84
N PHE A 65 15.99 -1.94 2.94
CA PHE A 65 16.01 -3.00 3.94
C PHE A 65 16.24 -4.40 3.34
N ARG A 66 16.72 -4.48 2.10
CA ARG A 66 16.94 -5.76 1.42
C ARG A 66 17.95 -6.63 2.14
N ASP A 67 19.00 -6.03 2.71
CA ASP A 67 20.02 -6.76 3.49
C ASP A 67 19.49 -7.26 4.84
N GLN A 68 18.42 -6.67 5.37
CA GLN A 68 17.79 -7.05 6.63
C GLN A 68 16.67 -8.09 6.45
N ALA A 69 16.02 -8.13 5.29
CA ALA A 69 14.92 -9.03 5.02
C ALA A 69 15.22 -10.51 5.30
N PRO A 70 16.42 -11.06 4.96
CA PRO A 70 16.80 -12.43 5.30
C PRO A 70 16.89 -12.74 6.81
N ASN A 71 16.96 -11.71 7.65
CA ASN A 71 17.05 -11.86 9.11
C ASN A 71 15.68 -11.85 9.80
N ILE A 72 14.59 -11.69 9.06
CA ILE A 72 13.23 -11.76 9.61
C ILE A 72 12.93 -13.22 9.96
N ALA A 73 12.81 -13.51 11.26
CA ALA A 73 12.61 -14.86 11.78
C ALA A 73 11.18 -15.11 12.31
N VAL A 74 10.31 -14.10 12.25
CA VAL A 74 8.91 -14.23 12.68
C VAL A 74 8.02 -14.72 11.54
N PRO A 75 6.92 -15.43 11.82
CA PRO A 75 5.94 -15.80 10.80
C PRO A 75 5.48 -14.57 10.01
N THR A 76 5.69 -14.60 8.71
CA THR A 76 5.47 -13.46 7.82
C THR A 76 4.55 -13.84 6.66
N VAL A 77 3.60 -12.97 6.35
CA VAL A 77 2.77 -13.07 5.14
C VAL A 77 2.82 -11.74 4.40
N CYS A 78 3.26 -11.76 3.16
CA CYS A 78 3.22 -10.60 2.26
C CYS A 78 1.91 -10.64 1.49
N VAL A 79 1.12 -9.58 1.62
CA VAL A 79 -0.22 -9.48 1.01
C VAL A 79 -0.25 -8.33 0.02
N VAL A 80 -0.86 -8.54 -1.15
CA VAL A 80 -1.00 -7.52 -2.19
C VAL A 80 -2.30 -7.70 -2.96
N GLY A 81 -2.90 -6.58 -3.37
CA GLY A 81 -4.02 -6.60 -4.33
C GLY A 81 -3.54 -6.91 -5.74
N ASP A 82 -4.34 -7.65 -6.53
CA ASP A 82 -3.98 -7.99 -7.92
C ASP A 82 -3.99 -6.79 -8.87
N GLN A 83 -4.55 -5.65 -8.42
CA GLN A 83 -4.64 -4.38 -9.17
C GLN A 83 -3.87 -3.24 -8.49
N ASP A 84 -2.88 -3.58 -7.63
CA ASP A 84 -2.06 -2.59 -6.93
C ASP A 84 -1.18 -1.80 -7.90
N GLY A 85 -1.48 -0.52 -8.08
CA GLY A 85 -0.71 0.40 -8.93
C GLY A 85 0.45 1.11 -8.21
N ALA A 86 0.62 0.89 -6.91
CA ALA A 86 1.69 1.51 -6.10
C ALA A 86 2.85 0.53 -5.87
N THR A 87 2.54 -0.67 -5.41
CA THR A 87 3.49 -1.76 -5.19
C THR A 87 2.94 -3.03 -5.86
N PRO A 88 3.19 -3.22 -7.16
CA PRO A 88 2.58 -4.29 -7.93
C PRO A 88 2.96 -5.69 -7.41
N PRO A 89 2.15 -6.73 -7.71
CA PRO A 89 2.33 -8.08 -7.17
C PRO A 89 3.74 -8.65 -7.30
N ASP A 90 4.42 -8.41 -8.42
CA ASP A 90 5.79 -8.91 -8.62
C ASP A 90 6.80 -8.30 -7.65
N LEU A 91 6.64 -7.01 -7.33
CA LEU A 91 7.49 -6.34 -6.34
C LEU A 91 7.29 -6.92 -4.94
N VAL A 92 6.02 -7.13 -4.54
CA VAL A 92 5.71 -7.71 -3.21
C VAL A 92 6.13 -9.17 -3.14
N ARG A 93 5.99 -9.93 -4.24
CA ARG A 93 6.52 -11.30 -4.33
C ARG A 93 8.03 -11.33 -4.14
N GLY A 94 8.77 -10.46 -4.85
CA GLY A 94 10.22 -10.34 -4.67
C GLY A 94 10.62 -9.99 -3.23
N THR A 95 9.79 -9.23 -2.51
CA THR A 95 9.99 -8.97 -1.07
C THR A 95 9.76 -10.24 -0.24
N ALA A 96 8.69 -11.00 -0.51
CA ALA A 96 8.41 -12.25 0.17
C ALA A 96 9.54 -13.29 -0.03
N ASP A 97 10.08 -13.37 -1.24
CA ASP A 97 11.16 -14.30 -1.59
C ASP A 97 12.48 -14.00 -0.85
N MET A 98 12.66 -12.77 -0.35
CA MET A 98 13.83 -12.41 0.47
C MET A 98 13.68 -12.82 1.94
N ILE A 99 12.48 -13.11 2.41
CA ILE A 99 12.18 -13.40 3.83
C ILE A 99 12.02 -14.91 4.01
N PRO A 100 12.90 -15.60 4.79
CA PRO A 100 12.82 -17.05 4.96
C PRO A 100 11.45 -17.50 5.51
N GLY A 101 10.79 -18.39 4.79
CA GLY A 101 9.50 -18.95 5.21
C GLY A 101 8.29 -18.00 5.06
N ALA A 102 8.47 -16.82 4.48
CA ALA A 102 7.35 -15.93 4.21
C ALA A 102 6.36 -16.55 3.20
N LYS A 103 5.06 -16.34 3.46
CA LYS A 103 3.99 -16.66 2.52
C LYS A 103 3.65 -15.44 1.68
N PHE A 104 3.17 -15.68 0.47
CA PHE A 104 2.67 -14.63 -0.43
C PHE A 104 1.19 -14.87 -0.72
N GLU A 105 0.36 -13.86 -0.48
CA GLU A 105 -1.08 -13.89 -0.69
C GLU A 105 -1.53 -12.79 -1.66
N LEU A 106 -2.18 -13.19 -2.76
CA LEU A 106 -2.73 -12.29 -3.76
C LEU A 106 -4.24 -12.12 -3.52
N VAL A 107 -4.64 -10.90 -3.19
CA VAL A 107 -6.05 -10.54 -3.00
C VAL A 107 -6.65 -10.09 -4.33
N ARG A 108 -7.66 -10.84 -4.81
CA ARG A 108 -8.34 -10.54 -6.06
C ARG A 108 -9.26 -9.33 -5.95
N ASN A 109 -9.40 -8.59 -7.05
CA ASN A 109 -10.25 -7.40 -7.16
C ASN A 109 -9.92 -6.34 -6.09
N ALA A 110 -8.63 -6.09 -5.86
CA ALA A 110 -8.15 -5.10 -4.90
C ALA A 110 -6.93 -4.37 -5.44
N GLY A 111 -6.83 -3.09 -5.11
CA GLY A 111 -5.65 -2.25 -5.33
C GLY A 111 -4.68 -2.29 -4.14
N HIS A 112 -4.09 -1.13 -3.86
CA HIS A 112 -3.04 -0.95 -2.83
C HIS A 112 -3.57 -1.03 -1.39
N ILE A 113 -4.87 -0.86 -1.18
CA ILE A 113 -5.49 -0.91 0.15
C ILE A 113 -6.50 -2.07 0.20
N PRO A 114 -6.04 -3.32 0.09
CA PRO A 114 -6.93 -4.47 0.01
C PRO A 114 -7.79 -4.65 1.28
N CYS A 115 -7.38 -4.12 2.43
CA CYS A 115 -8.20 -4.13 3.64
C CYS A 115 -9.46 -3.26 3.53
N ALA A 116 -9.45 -2.23 2.68
CA ALA A 116 -10.63 -1.42 2.39
C ALA A 116 -11.53 -2.08 1.33
N GLU A 117 -10.93 -2.66 0.30
CA GLU A 117 -11.65 -3.20 -0.84
C GLU A 117 -12.15 -4.64 -0.61
N GLN A 118 -11.37 -5.46 0.08
CA GLN A 118 -11.66 -6.88 0.33
C GLN A 118 -11.44 -7.25 1.80
N PRO A 119 -12.16 -6.62 2.76
CA PRO A 119 -11.92 -6.82 4.19
C PRO A 119 -12.10 -8.27 4.64
N ALA A 120 -13.03 -9.00 4.06
CA ALA A 120 -13.25 -10.41 4.40
C ALA A 120 -12.04 -11.29 4.07
N ALA A 121 -11.39 -11.05 2.92
CA ALA A 121 -10.18 -11.77 2.52
C ALA A 121 -9.02 -11.47 3.50
N ILE A 122 -8.83 -10.20 3.85
CA ILE A 122 -7.79 -9.78 4.80
C ILE A 122 -8.03 -10.38 6.19
N ILE A 123 -9.27 -10.35 6.68
CA ILE A 123 -9.63 -10.97 7.97
C ILE A 123 -9.31 -12.46 7.96
N LYS A 124 -9.63 -13.18 6.85
CA LYS A 124 -9.29 -14.60 6.73
C LYS A 124 -7.77 -14.83 6.81
N ILE A 125 -6.98 -14.06 6.05
CA ILE A 125 -5.52 -14.18 6.07
C ILE A 125 -4.97 -13.94 7.49
N ILE A 126 -5.44 -12.90 8.19
CA ILE A 126 -5.01 -12.61 9.57
C ILE A 126 -5.35 -13.78 10.51
N ARG A 127 -6.58 -14.34 10.42
CA ARG A 127 -6.98 -15.49 11.24
C ARG A 127 -6.12 -16.72 10.98
N ASP A 128 -5.81 -16.99 9.71
CA ASP A 128 -4.98 -18.14 9.33
C ASP A 128 -3.55 -18.00 9.88
N VAL A 129 -3.00 -16.78 9.88
CA VAL A 129 -1.69 -16.46 10.49
C VAL A 129 -1.74 -16.70 11.99
N VAL A 130 -2.72 -16.10 12.68
CA VAL A 130 -2.86 -16.24 14.15
C VAL A 130 -3.05 -17.70 14.56
N ALA A 131 -3.80 -18.48 13.79
CA ALA A 131 -4.01 -19.91 14.06
C ALA A 131 -2.75 -20.77 13.81
N SER A 132 -1.75 -20.23 13.12
CA SER A 132 -0.48 -20.94 12.83
C SER A 132 0.66 -20.61 13.81
N LEU A 133 0.42 -19.70 14.75
CA LEU A 133 1.35 -19.32 15.84
C LEU A 133 1.27 -20.30 17.02
#